data_a6a8d7704fb0834e9abdf863bf04019e
#
_entry.id   a6a8d7704fb0834e9abdf863bf04019e
#
_cell.length_a   1.000
_cell.length_b   1.000
_cell.length_c   1.000
_cell.angle_alpha   90.00
_cell.angle_beta   90.00
_cell.angle_gamma   90.00
#
_symmetry.space_group_name_H-M   'P 1'
#
loop_
_entity.id
_entity.type
_entity.pdbx_description
1 polymer ?
#
loop_
_entity_poly.entity_id
_entity_poly.type
_entity_poly.pdbx_seq_one_letter_code
_entity_poly.pdbx_strand_id
1 'polypeptide(L)'
;MRQFAGATLALFMCLTCCARARAQEPPPRLGPFVVDLHGTFPMFPNDVSQLAGSRGLSLAELPGKGFGIDTGAHVYLLKWRAMTVGIGGQLTFGRAHSTSSAAAGQSSGLRPVRERFVSGAPQVSFNFGTGHGWSYLSGGIGRSVWSIHPDGTEPGEADLERLKTINYGGGARWFAKQHLAFSFDIRFYAINPGTPLFGFPGSPRTTLMIIGAGVSVK
;
A
#
# COMPACT_ATOMS: atom_id res chain seq x y z
N MET A 1 62.78 -8.32 0.34
CA MET A 1 62.12 -9.56 -0.11
C MET A 1 60.75 -9.88 0.56
N ARG A 2 60.23 -9.02 1.44
CA ARG A 2 58.90 -9.26 2.12
C ARG A 2 57.67 -8.63 1.42
N GLN A 3 57.87 -7.75 0.44
CA GLN A 3 56.76 -7.05 -0.23
C GLN A 3 56.14 -7.81 -1.41
N PHE A 4 56.84 -8.82 -1.96
CA PHE A 4 56.32 -9.57 -3.11
C PHE A 4 55.39 -10.74 -2.68
N ALA A 5 55.41 -11.18 -1.44
CA ALA A 5 54.57 -12.27 -0.96
C ALA A 5 53.09 -11.87 -0.78
N GLY A 6 52.81 -10.58 -0.48
CA GLY A 6 51.45 -10.08 -0.31
C GLY A 6 50.66 -9.90 -1.62
N ALA A 7 51.36 -9.49 -2.68
CA ALA A 7 50.74 -9.27 -3.99
C ALA A 7 50.33 -10.61 -4.67
N THR A 8 51.15 -11.66 -4.48
CA THR A 8 50.86 -12.98 -5.03
C THR A 8 49.68 -13.68 -4.34
N LEU A 9 49.54 -13.48 -3.02
CA LEU A 9 48.42 -14.05 -2.25
C LEU A 9 47.08 -13.36 -2.60
N ALA A 10 47.09 -12.04 -2.79
CA ALA A 10 45.89 -11.27 -3.24
C ALA A 10 45.44 -11.65 -4.64
N LEU A 11 46.37 -11.88 -5.58
CA LEU A 11 46.08 -12.31 -6.94
C LEU A 11 45.51 -13.73 -6.98
N PHE A 12 46.02 -14.64 -6.11
CA PHE A 12 45.52 -16.01 -6.02
C PHE A 12 44.10 -16.04 -5.40
N MET A 13 43.81 -15.18 -4.45
CA MET A 13 42.48 -15.05 -3.85
C MET A 13 41.44 -14.48 -4.82
N CYS A 14 41.79 -13.53 -5.67
CA CYS A 14 40.95 -13.03 -6.75
C CYS A 14 40.66 -14.08 -7.83
N LEU A 15 41.64 -14.89 -8.20
CA LEU A 15 41.48 -15.94 -9.21
C LEU A 15 40.58 -17.10 -8.71
N THR A 16 40.64 -17.43 -7.43
CA THR A 16 39.75 -18.45 -6.83
C THR A 16 38.28 -17.97 -6.68
N CYS A 17 38.05 -16.67 -6.53
CA CYS A 17 36.69 -16.11 -6.56
C CYS A 17 36.08 -16.14 -7.97
N CYS A 18 36.87 -15.99 -9.03
CA CYS A 18 36.37 -16.03 -10.41
C CYS A 18 36.06 -17.45 -10.90
N ALA A 19 36.66 -18.49 -10.32
CA ALA A 19 36.48 -19.88 -10.77
C ALA A 19 35.14 -20.51 -10.38
N ARG A 20 34.27 -19.82 -9.65
CA ARG A 20 32.90 -20.25 -9.31
C ARG A 20 31.79 -19.56 -10.10
N ALA A 21 32.08 -18.95 -11.23
CA ALA A 21 31.07 -18.62 -12.20
C ALA A 21 30.59 -19.91 -12.88
N ARG A 22 29.94 -20.80 -12.13
CA ARG A 22 29.04 -21.80 -12.73
C ARG A 22 28.06 -21.00 -13.54
N ALA A 23 27.85 -21.44 -14.79
CA ALA A 23 26.74 -20.96 -15.60
C ALA A 23 25.47 -21.13 -14.74
N GLN A 24 25.06 -20.06 -14.07
CA GLN A 24 23.85 -20.07 -13.26
C GLN A 24 22.71 -20.34 -14.23
N GLU A 25 21.97 -21.40 -13.98
CA GLU A 25 20.69 -21.59 -14.67
C GLU A 25 19.96 -20.24 -14.65
N PRO A 26 19.40 -19.85 -15.80
CA PRO A 26 18.70 -18.56 -15.86
C PRO A 26 17.67 -18.53 -14.72
N PRO A 27 17.66 -17.48 -13.90
CA PRO A 27 16.81 -17.43 -12.72
C PRO A 27 15.36 -17.71 -13.13
N PRO A 28 14.63 -18.53 -12.34
CA PRO A 28 13.27 -18.91 -12.66
C PRO A 28 12.44 -17.66 -12.93
N ARG A 29 11.64 -17.71 -14.01
CA ARG A 29 10.79 -16.59 -14.40
C ARG A 29 9.77 -16.31 -13.29
N LEU A 30 9.41 -15.03 -13.13
CA LEU A 30 8.18 -14.65 -12.45
C LEU A 30 7.03 -15.45 -13.07
N GLY A 31 6.10 -15.94 -12.27
CA GLY A 31 4.96 -16.70 -12.82
C GLY A 31 4.14 -15.85 -13.80
N PRO A 32 3.17 -16.45 -14.53
CA PRO A 32 2.34 -15.70 -15.47
C PRO A 32 1.44 -14.69 -14.78
N PHE A 33 1.14 -14.91 -13.53
CA PHE A 33 0.28 -14.02 -12.71
C PHE A 33 0.69 -14.07 -11.25
N VAL A 34 0.11 -13.14 -10.46
CA VAL A 34 0.12 -13.16 -9.00
C VAL A 34 -1.21 -12.64 -8.49
N VAL A 35 -1.67 -13.22 -7.39
CA VAL A 35 -2.82 -12.73 -6.62
C VAL A 35 -2.34 -12.45 -5.20
N ASP A 36 -2.65 -11.28 -4.68
CA ASP A 36 -2.27 -10.80 -3.35
C ASP A 36 -3.49 -10.68 -2.45
N LEU A 37 -3.32 -11.02 -1.18
CA LEU A 37 -4.27 -10.76 -0.11
C LEU A 37 -3.53 -10.27 1.12
N HIS A 38 -3.80 -9.03 1.53
CA HIS A 38 -3.15 -8.39 2.67
C HIS A 38 -4.16 -7.97 3.72
N GLY A 39 -3.83 -8.18 4.99
CA GLY A 39 -4.34 -7.37 6.08
C GLY A 39 -3.64 -6.02 6.07
N THR A 40 -4.37 -4.93 6.26
CA THR A 40 -3.83 -3.58 6.09
C THR A 40 -4.07 -2.69 7.30
N PHE A 41 -3.18 -1.70 7.45
CA PHE A 41 -3.23 -0.65 8.47
C PHE A 41 -3.28 0.71 7.76
N PRO A 42 -4.48 1.23 7.45
CA PRO A 42 -4.64 2.57 6.93
C PRO A 42 -4.30 3.59 8.01
N MET A 43 -3.50 4.60 7.62
CA MET A 43 -3.16 5.76 8.44
C MET A 43 -4.00 6.94 7.95
N PHE A 44 -5.22 7.04 8.46
CA PHE A 44 -6.11 8.13 8.12
C PHE A 44 -5.58 9.45 8.67
N PRO A 45 -5.63 10.55 7.90
CA PRO A 45 -5.20 11.86 8.36
C PRO A 45 -6.16 12.38 9.42
N ASN A 46 -5.66 12.60 10.61
CA ASN A 46 -6.40 13.14 11.76
C ASN A 46 -5.90 14.52 12.21
N ASP A 47 -5.04 15.15 11.42
CA ASP A 47 -4.45 16.46 11.63
C ASP A 47 -4.92 17.53 10.62
N VAL A 48 -5.86 17.17 9.73
CA VAL A 48 -6.36 18.04 8.66
C VAL A 48 -7.69 18.69 9.07
N SER A 49 -7.64 19.93 9.57
CA SER A 49 -8.83 20.68 10.03
C SER A 49 -9.88 20.87 8.93
N GLN A 50 -9.46 21.07 7.67
CA GLN A 50 -10.38 21.19 6.54
C GLN A 50 -11.15 19.89 6.26
N LEU A 51 -10.54 18.73 6.52
CA LEU A 51 -11.19 17.43 6.39
C LEU A 51 -12.29 17.30 7.47
N ALA A 52 -11.96 17.58 8.73
CA ALA A 52 -12.93 17.58 9.81
C ALA A 52 -14.09 18.56 9.53
N GLY A 53 -13.77 19.81 9.15
CA GLY A 53 -14.75 20.84 8.83
C GLY A 53 -15.67 20.47 7.66
N SER A 54 -15.18 19.74 6.66
CA SER A 54 -15.98 19.26 5.54
C SER A 54 -17.08 18.26 5.92
N ARG A 55 -16.99 17.72 7.14
CA ARG A 55 -17.96 16.77 7.71
C ARG A 55 -18.66 17.30 8.97
N GLY A 56 -18.48 18.59 9.29
CA GLY A 56 -19.04 19.20 10.51
C GLY A 56 -18.50 18.57 11.81
N LEU A 57 -17.27 18.06 11.75
CA LEU A 57 -16.56 17.42 12.86
C LEU A 57 -15.45 18.33 13.41
N SER A 58 -15.04 18.08 14.63
CA SER A 58 -13.81 18.63 15.20
C SER A 58 -12.62 17.74 14.86
N LEU A 59 -11.42 18.31 14.88
CA LEU A 59 -10.18 17.57 14.60
C LEU A 59 -9.98 16.39 15.58
N ALA A 60 -10.37 16.56 16.83
CA ALA A 60 -10.24 15.54 17.88
C ALA A 60 -11.19 14.33 17.69
N GLU A 61 -12.21 14.46 16.84
CA GLU A 61 -13.15 13.38 16.53
C GLU A 61 -12.65 12.45 15.42
N LEU A 62 -11.62 12.85 14.64
CA LEU A 62 -11.08 12.03 13.55
C LEU A 62 -10.34 10.80 14.07
N PRO A 63 -10.63 9.59 13.55
CA PRO A 63 -10.08 8.33 14.08
C PRO A 63 -8.56 8.16 13.92
N GLY A 64 -7.98 8.46 12.79
CA GLY A 64 -6.57 8.41 12.50
C GLY A 64 -6.02 7.03 12.07
N LYS A 65 -6.08 6.00 12.92
CA LYS A 65 -5.56 4.67 12.58
C LYS A 65 -6.69 3.65 12.43
N GLY A 66 -6.51 2.72 11.49
CA GLY A 66 -7.54 1.73 11.20
C GLY A 66 -7.00 0.37 10.82
N PHE A 67 -7.93 -0.51 10.46
CA PHE A 67 -7.66 -1.84 9.92
C PHE A 67 -8.40 -2.01 8.60
N GLY A 68 -7.87 -2.91 7.76
CA GLY A 68 -8.48 -3.16 6.48
C GLY A 68 -8.00 -4.42 5.81
N ILE A 69 -8.44 -4.59 4.57
CA ILE A 69 -8.03 -5.67 3.67
C ILE A 69 -7.73 -5.06 2.32
N ASP A 70 -6.70 -5.58 1.68
CA ASP A 70 -6.34 -5.26 0.32
C ASP A 70 -6.21 -6.55 -0.49
N THR A 71 -6.73 -6.55 -1.69
CA THR A 71 -6.55 -7.65 -2.64
C THR A 71 -6.18 -7.10 -4.00
N GLY A 72 -5.27 -7.78 -4.66
CA GLY A 72 -4.78 -7.41 -5.99
C GLY A 72 -4.50 -8.62 -6.85
N ALA A 73 -4.55 -8.42 -8.15
CA ALA A 73 -4.14 -9.43 -9.11
C ALA A 73 -3.39 -8.77 -10.26
N HIS A 74 -2.29 -9.38 -10.70
CA HIS A 74 -1.48 -8.91 -11.82
C HIS A 74 -1.13 -10.05 -12.75
N VAL A 75 -1.16 -9.79 -14.06
CA VAL A 75 -0.67 -10.66 -15.12
C VAL A 75 0.61 -10.05 -15.67
N TYR A 76 1.64 -10.86 -15.83
CA TYR A 76 2.94 -10.43 -16.30
C TYR A 76 3.05 -10.61 -17.81
N LEU A 77 3.20 -9.49 -18.53
CA LEU A 77 3.11 -9.46 -19.99
C LEU A 77 4.49 -9.42 -20.65
N LEU A 78 5.40 -8.64 -20.11
CA LEU A 78 6.66 -8.33 -20.77
C LEU A 78 7.83 -8.45 -19.77
N LYS A 79 8.85 -9.21 -20.17
CA LYS A 79 10.13 -9.25 -19.46
C LYS A 79 11.16 -8.44 -20.25
N TRP A 80 11.71 -7.43 -19.62
CA TRP A 80 12.76 -6.61 -20.18
C TRP A 80 13.97 -6.59 -19.22
N ARG A 81 15.04 -7.34 -19.60
CA ARG A 81 16.24 -7.53 -18.76
C ARG A 81 15.88 -8.04 -17.34
N ALA A 82 16.18 -7.25 -16.32
CA ALA A 82 15.90 -7.56 -14.91
C ALA A 82 14.50 -7.16 -14.45
N MET A 83 13.71 -6.51 -15.31
CA MET A 83 12.38 -6.01 -14.98
C MET A 83 11.29 -6.79 -15.71
N THR A 84 10.19 -7.07 -15.01
CA THR A 84 8.98 -7.65 -15.61
C THR A 84 7.83 -6.66 -15.44
N VAL A 85 7.16 -6.33 -16.54
CA VAL A 85 6.00 -5.44 -16.53
C VAL A 85 4.73 -6.27 -16.42
N GLY A 86 3.86 -5.89 -15.49
CA GLY A 86 2.54 -6.48 -15.30
C GLY A 86 1.43 -5.45 -15.37
N ILE A 87 0.26 -5.91 -15.73
CA ILE A 87 -0.98 -5.16 -15.63
C ILE A 87 -1.94 -5.89 -14.70
N GLY A 88 -2.78 -5.16 -14.02
CA GLY A 88 -3.69 -5.77 -13.06
C GLY A 88 -4.68 -4.80 -12.47
N GLY A 89 -5.15 -5.12 -11.30
CA GLY A 89 -6.05 -4.27 -10.53
C GLY A 89 -5.95 -4.54 -9.04
N GLN A 90 -6.43 -3.59 -8.26
CA GLN A 90 -6.42 -3.65 -6.81
C GLN A 90 -7.73 -3.13 -6.24
N LEU A 91 -8.19 -3.77 -5.19
CA LEU A 91 -9.32 -3.37 -4.37
C LEU A 91 -8.86 -3.26 -2.92
N THR A 92 -9.19 -2.15 -2.27
CA THR A 92 -8.79 -1.84 -0.91
C THR A 92 -9.99 -1.44 -0.08
N PHE A 93 -10.08 -1.98 1.12
CA PHE A 93 -11.10 -1.66 2.12
C PHE A 93 -10.41 -1.33 3.43
N GLY A 94 -10.68 -0.16 3.97
CA GLY A 94 -10.16 0.30 5.26
C GLY A 94 -11.28 0.83 6.14
N ARG A 95 -11.12 0.70 7.44
CA ARG A 95 -12.03 1.27 8.44
C ARG A 95 -11.27 1.72 9.68
N ALA A 96 -11.73 2.81 10.28
CA ALA A 96 -11.30 3.24 11.59
C ALA A 96 -12.51 3.67 12.43
N HIS A 97 -12.31 3.74 13.72
CA HIS A 97 -13.31 4.18 14.66
C HIS A 97 -12.64 4.98 15.77
N SER A 98 -13.15 6.19 16.04
CA SER A 98 -12.75 6.95 17.23
C SER A 98 -13.69 6.62 18.37
N THR A 99 -13.13 6.36 19.54
CA THR A 99 -13.90 6.25 20.77
C THR A 99 -13.79 7.59 21.52
N SER A 100 -14.91 8.10 22.00
CA SER A 100 -14.86 9.23 22.93
C SER A 100 -14.13 8.75 24.19
N SER A 101 -12.86 9.09 24.32
CA SER A 101 -12.10 8.82 25.55
C SER A 101 -12.52 9.85 26.59
N ALA A 102 -13.60 9.58 27.31
CA ALA A 102 -13.88 10.28 28.53
C ALA A 102 -12.88 9.78 29.58
N ALA A 103 -11.98 10.64 30.05
CA ALA A 103 -11.34 10.41 31.33
C ALA A 103 -12.47 10.25 32.38
N ALA A 104 -12.34 9.24 33.24
CA ALA A 104 -13.39 8.87 34.19
C ALA A 104 -13.95 10.10 34.89
N GLY A 105 -15.20 10.48 34.61
CA GLY A 105 -15.92 11.57 35.23
C GLY A 105 -16.17 12.83 34.39
N GLN A 106 -15.66 12.95 33.19
CA GLN A 106 -15.99 14.04 32.27
C GLN A 106 -16.53 13.47 30.96
N SER A 107 -17.78 13.80 30.60
CA SER A 107 -18.27 13.60 29.25
C SER A 107 -17.47 14.52 28.33
N SER A 108 -16.62 13.97 27.50
CA SER A 108 -15.73 14.75 26.60
C SER A 108 -16.48 15.54 25.53
N GLY A 109 -17.80 15.41 25.43
CA GLY A 109 -18.60 16.04 24.37
C GLY A 109 -18.26 15.59 22.95
N LEU A 110 -17.20 14.77 22.80
CA LEU A 110 -16.77 14.23 21.50
C LEU A 110 -17.67 13.07 21.11
N ARG A 111 -18.09 13.09 19.86
CA ARG A 111 -18.91 11.99 19.28
C ARG A 111 -17.99 10.89 18.76
N PRO A 112 -18.32 9.60 19.00
CA PRO A 112 -17.62 8.53 18.32
C PRO A 112 -17.87 8.65 16.81
N VAL A 113 -16.80 8.53 16.01
CA VAL A 113 -16.84 8.70 14.55
C VAL A 113 -16.37 7.42 13.89
N ARG A 114 -17.10 7.02 12.86
CA ARG A 114 -16.74 5.91 11.97
C ARG A 114 -16.13 6.46 10.68
N GLU A 115 -15.00 5.92 10.31
CA GLU A 115 -14.32 6.23 9.07
C GLU A 115 -14.17 4.99 8.22
N ARG A 116 -14.46 5.10 6.92
CA ARG A 116 -14.40 3.99 5.97
C ARG A 116 -13.81 4.47 4.65
N PHE A 117 -12.88 3.70 4.13
CA PHE A 117 -12.27 3.93 2.83
C PHE A 117 -12.43 2.70 1.95
N VAL A 118 -12.88 2.91 0.72
CA VAL A 118 -12.99 1.86 -0.30
C VAL A 118 -12.37 2.41 -1.58
N SER A 119 -11.46 1.67 -2.19
CA SER A 119 -10.81 2.10 -3.43
C SER A 119 -10.67 0.94 -4.40
N GLY A 120 -10.84 1.23 -5.69
CA GLY A 120 -10.58 0.29 -6.78
C GLY A 120 -9.88 0.97 -7.94
N ALA A 121 -8.83 0.33 -8.47
CA ALA A 121 -8.08 0.86 -9.60
C ALA A 121 -7.42 -0.22 -10.43
N PRO A 122 -7.43 -0.09 -11.77
CA PRO A 122 -6.49 -0.79 -12.63
C PRO A 122 -5.07 -0.31 -12.33
N GLN A 123 -4.08 -1.19 -12.50
CA GLN A 123 -2.69 -0.92 -12.17
C GLN A 123 -1.72 -1.40 -13.24
N VAL A 124 -0.59 -0.71 -13.31
CA VAL A 124 0.63 -1.18 -13.97
C VAL A 124 1.66 -1.46 -12.89
N SER A 125 2.39 -2.55 -13.01
CA SER A 125 3.46 -2.93 -12.07
C SER A 125 4.78 -3.19 -12.79
N PHE A 126 5.86 -2.77 -12.13
CA PHE A 126 7.25 -3.02 -12.50
C PHE A 126 7.86 -3.91 -11.44
N ASN A 127 8.28 -5.10 -11.81
CA ASN A 127 8.68 -6.15 -10.90
C ASN A 127 10.15 -6.51 -11.11
N PHE A 128 10.93 -6.59 -10.02
CA PHE A 128 12.39 -6.75 -10.02
C PHE A 128 12.77 -7.94 -9.15
N GLY A 129 13.35 -8.97 -9.74
CA GLY A 129 13.78 -10.16 -9.02
C GLY A 129 13.56 -11.45 -9.79
N THR A 130 13.36 -12.53 -9.05
CA THR A 130 13.28 -13.90 -9.59
C THR A 130 12.04 -14.63 -9.11
N GLY A 131 11.78 -15.83 -9.62
CA GLY A 131 10.67 -16.66 -9.20
C GLY A 131 10.65 -17.06 -7.71
N HIS A 132 11.76 -16.86 -6.96
CA HIS A 132 11.84 -17.10 -5.52
C HIS A 132 11.45 -15.88 -4.69
N GLY A 133 11.53 -14.70 -5.26
CA GLY A 133 11.13 -13.45 -4.63
C GLY A 133 11.44 -12.25 -5.50
N TRP A 134 10.59 -11.24 -5.39
CA TRP A 134 10.78 -9.99 -6.12
C TRP A 134 10.16 -8.82 -5.39
N SER A 135 10.77 -7.66 -5.61
CA SER A 135 10.21 -6.38 -5.25
C SER A 135 9.41 -5.81 -6.41
N TYR A 136 8.47 -4.95 -6.14
CA TYR A 136 7.70 -4.29 -7.17
C TYR A 136 7.37 -2.84 -6.81
N LEU A 137 7.17 -2.06 -7.86
CA LEU A 137 6.51 -0.77 -7.82
C LEU A 137 5.25 -0.87 -8.67
N SER A 138 4.16 -0.32 -8.22
CA SER A 138 2.92 -0.29 -9.00
C SER A 138 2.16 1.00 -8.79
N GLY A 139 1.34 1.35 -9.76
CA GLY A 139 0.49 2.50 -9.68
C GLY A 139 -0.70 2.41 -10.64
N GLY A 140 -1.72 3.19 -10.33
CA GLY A 140 -2.93 3.22 -11.12
C GLY A 140 -3.81 4.41 -10.83
N ILE A 141 -4.81 4.59 -11.66
CA ILE A 141 -5.81 5.64 -11.52
C ILE A 141 -7.17 4.96 -11.40
N GLY A 142 -7.87 5.25 -10.33
CA GLY A 142 -9.16 4.66 -10.03
C GLY A 142 -10.12 5.63 -9.35
N ARG A 143 -11.00 5.06 -8.58
CA ARG A 143 -11.96 5.81 -7.77
C ARG A 143 -11.97 5.27 -6.35
N SER A 144 -12.22 6.18 -5.39
CA SER A 144 -12.44 5.83 -4.00
C SER A 144 -13.70 6.49 -3.46
N VAL A 145 -14.28 5.85 -2.46
CA VAL A 145 -15.31 6.41 -1.58
C VAL A 145 -14.70 6.52 -0.19
N TRP A 146 -14.79 7.70 0.40
CA TRP A 146 -14.23 7.98 1.71
C TRP A 146 -15.31 8.60 2.60
N SER A 147 -15.83 7.81 3.51
CA SER A 147 -16.92 8.15 4.41
C SER A 147 -16.39 8.44 5.82
N ILE A 148 -16.81 9.55 6.41
CA ILE A 148 -16.46 9.97 7.77
C ILE A 148 -17.72 10.56 8.41
N HIS A 149 -18.37 9.83 9.28
CA HIS A 149 -19.61 10.28 9.93
C HIS A 149 -19.70 9.82 11.39
N PRO A 150 -20.48 10.50 12.24
CA PRO A 150 -20.74 10.06 13.60
C PRO A 150 -21.32 8.64 13.63
N ASP A 151 -20.92 7.86 14.63
CA ASP A 151 -21.41 6.49 14.78
C ASP A 151 -22.92 6.49 15.04
N GLY A 152 -23.63 5.57 14.40
CA GLY A 152 -25.08 5.50 14.47
C GLY A 152 -25.83 6.46 13.53
N THR A 153 -25.13 7.27 12.74
CA THR A 153 -25.75 8.09 11.68
C THR A 153 -25.52 7.45 10.31
N GLU A 154 -26.42 7.74 9.36
CA GLU A 154 -26.23 7.34 7.97
C GLU A 154 -25.17 8.22 7.28
N PRO A 155 -24.38 7.64 6.33
CA PRO A 155 -23.45 8.40 5.51
C PRO A 155 -24.17 9.49 4.70
N GLY A 156 -23.65 10.71 4.73
CA GLY A 156 -24.14 11.83 3.93
C GLY A 156 -23.70 11.73 2.46
N GLU A 157 -24.18 12.65 1.61
CA GLU A 157 -23.83 12.68 0.19
C GLU A 157 -22.32 12.82 -0.04
N ALA A 158 -21.64 13.64 0.76
CA ALA A 158 -20.18 13.79 0.71
C ALA A 158 -19.43 12.51 1.05
N ASP A 159 -20.04 11.60 1.82
CA ASP A 159 -19.46 10.31 2.21
C ASP A 159 -19.65 9.23 1.13
N LEU A 160 -20.57 9.44 0.22
CA LEU A 160 -20.87 8.53 -0.89
C LEU A 160 -20.24 8.96 -2.22
N GLU A 161 -19.60 10.14 -2.23
CA GLU A 161 -18.97 10.68 -3.43
C GLU A 161 -17.83 9.78 -3.92
N ARG A 162 -17.80 9.54 -5.23
CA ARG A 162 -16.75 8.74 -5.90
C ARG A 162 -15.62 9.65 -6.36
N LEU A 163 -14.61 9.80 -5.56
CA LEU A 163 -13.46 10.66 -5.81
C LEU A 163 -12.44 10.00 -6.74
N LYS A 164 -11.93 10.73 -7.73
CA LYS A 164 -10.80 10.27 -8.54
C LYS A 164 -9.58 10.13 -7.63
N THR A 165 -8.92 8.97 -7.71
CA THR A 165 -7.81 8.63 -6.83
C THR A 165 -6.68 8.05 -7.66
N ILE A 166 -5.46 8.54 -7.41
CA ILE A 166 -4.23 7.95 -7.92
C ILE A 166 -3.67 7.11 -6.78
N ASN A 167 -3.48 5.82 -7.01
CA ASN A 167 -2.74 4.98 -6.08
C ASN A 167 -1.36 4.65 -6.64
N TYR A 168 -0.37 4.61 -5.77
CA TYR A 168 0.98 4.24 -6.10
C TYR A 168 1.68 3.68 -4.86
N GLY A 169 2.61 2.79 -5.08
CA GLY A 169 3.32 2.17 -3.98
C GLY A 169 4.23 1.07 -4.44
N GLY A 170 4.63 0.25 -3.50
CA GLY A 170 5.49 -0.89 -3.79
C GLY A 170 5.64 -1.81 -2.60
N GLY A 171 6.21 -2.95 -2.89
CA GLY A 171 6.36 -4.00 -1.90
C GLY A 171 7.34 -5.07 -2.32
N ALA A 172 7.32 -6.15 -1.58
CA ALA A 172 8.13 -7.31 -1.85
C ALA A 172 7.37 -8.59 -1.55
N ARG A 173 7.71 -9.65 -2.28
CA ARG A 173 7.17 -11.01 -2.12
C ARG A 173 8.31 -11.98 -1.95
N TRP A 174 8.22 -12.86 -0.97
CA TRP A 174 9.20 -13.92 -0.68
C TRP A 174 8.50 -15.26 -0.70
N PHE A 175 8.81 -16.10 -1.69
CA PHE A 175 8.18 -17.41 -1.86
C PHE A 175 8.79 -18.42 -0.90
N ALA A 176 8.01 -18.78 0.13
CA ALA A 176 8.34 -19.88 1.04
C ALA A 176 8.06 -21.25 0.41
N LYS A 177 7.14 -21.31 -0.54
CA LYS A 177 6.79 -22.49 -1.36
C LYS A 177 6.70 -22.08 -2.82
N GLN A 178 6.63 -23.07 -3.72
CA GLN A 178 6.58 -22.81 -5.17
C GLN A 178 5.52 -21.78 -5.58
N HIS A 179 4.36 -21.81 -4.96
CA HIS A 179 3.21 -20.97 -5.30
C HIS A 179 2.77 -20.01 -4.19
N LEU A 180 3.36 -20.06 -2.99
CA LEU A 180 2.94 -19.26 -1.85
C LEU A 180 4.08 -18.39 -1.31
N ALA A 181 3.86 -17.10 -1.25
CA ALA A 181 4.78 -16.11 -0.71
C ALA A 181 4.18 -15.40 0.50
N PHE A 182 5.06 -14.94 1.39
CA PHE A 182 4.77 -13.79 2.26
C PHE A 182 4.98 -12.50 1.47
N SER A 183 4.15 -11.52 1.72
CA SER A 183 4.23 -10.24 1.03
C SER A 183 4.02 -9.06 1.98
N PHE A 184 4.64 -7.95 1.62
CA PHE A 184 4.54 -6.67 2.30
C PHE A 184 4.36 -5.58 1.25
N ASP A 185 3.48 -4.61 1.52
CA ASP A 185 3.16 -3.50 0.61
C ASP A 185 3.03 -2.20 1.39
N ILE A 186 3.52 -1.10 0.81
CA ILE A 186 3.24 0.26 1.27
C ILE A 186 2.64 1.01 0.09
N ARG A 187 1.47 1.61 0.33
CA ARG A 187 0.70 2.26 -0.71
C ARG A 187 0.16 3.61 -0.30
N PHE A 188 0.18 4.53 -1.25
CA PHE A 188 -0.33 5.89 -1.11
C PHE A 188 -1.53 6.08 -2.04
N TYR A 189 -2.56 6.70 -1.53
CA TYR A 189 -3.77 7.07 -2.26
C TYR A 189 -3.91 8.58 -2.28
N ALA A 190 -3.54 9.21 -3.39
CA ALA A 190 -3.76 10.64 -3.59
C ALA A 190 -5.19 10.87 -4.08
N ILE A 191 -6.05 11.32 -3.17
CA ILE A 191 -7.48 11.48 -3.34
C ILE A 191 -7.76 12.92 -3.75
N ASN A 192 -8.52 13.12 -4.82
CA ASN A 192 -8.93 14.44 -5.28
C ASN A 192 -9.89 15.10 -4.28
N PRO A 193 -9.98 16.44 -4.29
CA PRO A 193 -10.96 17.16 -3.46
C PRO A 193 -12.39 16.70 -3.75
N GLY A 194 -13.20 16.68 -2.71
CA GLY A 194 -14.64 16.48 -2.82
C GLY A 194 -15.40 17.76 -3.15
N THR A 195 -16.65 17.60 -3.52
CA THR A 195 -17.55 18.70 -3.88
C THR A 195 -18.10 19.38 -2.63
N PRO A 196 -18.12 20.72 -2.53
CA PRO A 196 -18.80 21.42 -1.44
C PRO A 196 -20.31 21.15 -1.47
N LEU A 197 -20.90 20.85 -0.31
CA LEU A 197 -22.32 20.54 -0.19
C LEU A 197 -22.95 21.25 1.03
N PHE A 198 -24.15 21.83 0.85
CA PHE A 198 -25.00 22.35 1.94
C PHE A 198 -24.28 23.27 2.96
N GLY A 199 -23.42 24.16 2.48
CA GLY A 199 -22.70 25.10 3.34
C GLY A 199 -21.43 24.53 3.99
N PHE A 200 -21.10 23.26 3.77
CA PHE A 200 -19.82 22.69 4.14
C PHE A 200 -18.80 22.76 2.98
N PRO A 201 -17.54 23.06 3.26
CA PRO A 201 -16.49 22.99 2.25
C PRO A 201 -16.32 21.55 1.78
N GLY A 202 -15.94 21.35 0.51
CA GLY A 202 -15.54 20.04 0.02
C GLY A 202 -14.33 19.50 0.80
N SER A 203 -14.20 18.18 0.88
CA SER A 203 -13.00 17.57 1.47
C SER A 203 -11.76 18.03 0.70
N PRO A 204 -10.65 18.35 1.40
CA PRO A 204 -9.42 18.78 0.75
C PRO A 204 -8.77 17.65 -0.05
N ARG A 205 -7.85 17.99 -0.95
CA ARG A 205 -6.94 16.98 -1.52
C ARG A 205 -6.14 16.33 -0.40
N THR A 206 -6.15 15.01 -0.34
CA THR A 206 -5.56 14.28 0.77
C THR A 206 -4.80 13.06 0.26
N THR A 207 -3.72 12.71 0.95
CA THR A 207 -2.98 11.46 0.70
C THR A 207 -3.14 10.53 1.88
N LEU A 208 -3.74 9.37 1.64
CA LEU A 208 -3.86 8.29 2.61
C LEU A 208 -2.73 7.29 2.40
N MET A 209 -2.00 6.95 3.46
CA MET A 209 -1.00 5.88 3.46
C MET A 209 -1.60 4.60 4.07
N ILE A 210 -1.33 3.48 3.40
CA ILE A 210 -1.75 2.15 3.86
C ILE A 210 -0.54 1.22 3.84
N ILE A 211 -0.31 0.53 4.96
CA ILE A 211 0.70 -0.51 5.08
C ILE A 211 0.00 -1.85 5.10
N GLY A 212 0.44 -2.78 4.29
CA GLY A 212 -0.14 -4.11 4.14
C GLY A 212 0.89 -5.22 4.36
N ALA A 213 0.44 -6.31 4.94
CA ALA A 213 1.19 -7.56 5.02
C ALA A 213 0.24 -8.74 4.83
N GLY A 214 0.73 -9.78 4.16
CA GLY A 214 -0.13 -10.93 3.87
C GLY A 214 0.54 -11.99 3.02
N VAL A 215 -0.24 -12.55 2.12
CA VAL A 215 0.18 -13.66 1.26
C VAL A 215 -0.04 -13.34 -0.20
N SER A 216 0.84 -13.92 -1.03
CA SER A 216 0.71 -13.87 -2.49
C SER A 216 0.78 -15.27 -3.06
N VAL A 217 -0.03 -15.52 -4.09
CA VAL A 217 -0.08 -16.80 -4.82
C VAL A 217 0.24 -16.55 -6.30
N LYS A 218 1.08 -17.41 -6.90
CA LYS A 218 1.43 -17.38 -8.34
C LYS A 218 1.16 -18.71 -9.01
#